data_7a5f5cbc43ebe6df0c39a6a1529574cd
#
_entry.id   7a5f5cbc43ebe6df0c39a6a1529574cd
#
_cell.length_a   1.000
_cell.length_b   1.000
_cell.length_c   1.000
_cell.angle_alpha   90.00
_cell.angle_beta   90.00
_cell.angle_gamma   90.00
#
_symmetry.space_group_name_H-M   'P 1'
#
loop_
_entity.id
_entity.type
_entity.pdbx_description
1 polymer ?
#
loop_
_entity_poly.entity_id
_entity_poly.type
_entity_poly.pdbx_seq_one_letter_code
_entity_poly.pdbx_strand_id
1 'polypeptide(L)'
;YKVTVMFSAPTAVRVLKKQDPALLKKYDLSTLRALFLAGEPLDEPTARWISDGLGVPIIDNYWQTESGWPIITIANGVERKPSKFGSPGVPMYGFKVKILHESTGEELLGANQKGVVVVEGPTPPGFMQTVWKDDARFVNTYWKSVPGRMVYSTFDWGIRDEDGYFYILGRTDDVINVAGHRLGTREIEESISGHANVAEVAVVGVADTLKGQVAMAFVVPKDGLAVTDADAALKLEGEIMKVVADQLGALARPARVRFVSGLPKTRSGKLLR
;
A
#
# COMPACT_ATOMS: atom_id res chain seq x y z
N TYR A 1 22.86 22.60 2.34
CA TYR A 1 21.49 23.13 2.45
C TYR A 1 20.91 22.73 3.81
N LYS A 2 20.27 23.67 4.49
CA LYS A 2 19.59 23.41 5.78
C LYS A 2 18.12 22.99 5.52
N VAL A 3 17.94 21.77 4.99
CA VAL A 3 16.61 21.21 4.71
C VAL A 3 15.89 20.90 6.02
N THR A 4 14.67 21.38 6.17
CA THR A 4 13.87 21.19 7.39
C THR A 4 12.75 20.16 7.22
N VAL A 5 12.27 19.97 6.00
CA VAL A 5 11.23 19.01 5.65
C VAL A 5 11.63 18.33 4.34
N MET A 6 11.47 17.03 4.29
CA MET A 6 11.74 16.22 3.10
C MET A 6 10.45 15.50 2.68
N PHE A 7 10.23 15.42 1.38
CA PHE A 7 9.17 14.59 0.78
C PHE A 7 9.78 13.60 -0.20
N SER A 8 9.39 12.33 -0.11
CA SER A 8 9.93 11.27 -0.96
C SER A 8 8.91 10.14 -1.18
N ALA A 9 9.32 9.09 -1.86
CA ALA A 9 8.54 7.88 -2.05
C ALA A 9 9.12 6.70 -1.24
N PRO A 10 8.29 5.75 -0.79
CA PRO A 10 8.76 4.52 -0.11
C PRO A 10 9.81 3.74 -0.89
N THR A 11 9.70 3.68 -2.23
CA THR A 11 10.72 3.05 -3.08
C THR A 11 12.10 3.68 -2.91
N ALA A 12 12.20 5.01 -2.79
CA ALA A 12 13.49 5.68 -2.56
C ALA A 12 14.09 5.27 -1.20
N VAL A 13 13.25 5.16 -0.17
CA VAL A 13 13.68 4.68 1.15
C VAL A 13 14.15 3.23 1.10
N ARG A 14 13.43 2.36 0.37
CA ARG A 14 13.85 0.95 0.17
C ARG A 14 15.20 0.84 -0.54
N VAL A 15 15.48 1.71 -1.51
CA VAL A 15 16.80 1.78 -2.17
C VAL A 15 17.89 2.22 -1.17
N LEU A 16 17.60 3.22 -0.34
CA LEU A 16 18.52 3.64 0.71
C LEU A 16 18.77 2.53 1.74
N LYS A 17 17.76 1.75 2.10
CA LYS A 17 17.86 0.64 3.04
C LYS A 17 18.81 -0.48 2.55
N LYS A 18 19.07 -0.57 1.25
CA LYS A 18 20.05 -1.50 0.67
C LYS A 18 21.50 -1.01 0.81
N GLN A 19 21.70 0.27 1.15
CA GLN A 19 23.01 0.87 1.31
C GLN A 19 23.53 0.70 2.73
N ASP A 20 24.82 1.01 2.93
CA ASP A 20 25.43 1.04 4.27
C ASP A 20 24.67 2.02 5.19
N PRO A 21 24.11 1.57 6.32
CA PRO A 21 23.42 2.44 7.27
C PRO A 21 24.26 3.61 7.79
N ALA A 22 25.60 3.49 7.77
CA ALA A 22 26.51 4.56 8.15
C ALA A 22 26.35 5.81 7.28
N LEU A 23 25.84 5.68 6.05
CA LEU A 23 25.58 6.82 5.16
C LEU A 23 24.56 7.80 5.72
N LEU A 24 23.58 7.33 6.51
CA LEU A 24 22.60 8.21 7.18
C LEU A 24 23.26 9.12 8.23
N LYS A 25 24.38 8.69 8.80
CA LYS A 25 25.14 9.45 9.82
C LYS A 25 26.29 10.27 9.22
N LYS A 26 26.54 10.13 7.92
CA LYS A 26 27.65 10.81 7.24
C LYS A 26 27.42 12.31 7.09
N TYR A 27 26.18 12.74 7.06
CA TYR A 27 25.77 14.12 6.79
C TYR A 27 25.09 14.74 8.00
N ASP A 28 25.28 16.04 8.18
CA ASP A 28 24.54 16.81 9.19
C ASP A 28 23.08 16.99 8.73
N LEU A 29 22.18 16.29 9.37
CA LEU A 29 20.73 16.34 9.16
C LEU A 29 20.01 16.99 10.35
N SER A 30 20.72 17.69 11.22
CA SER A 30 20.17 18.29 12.46
C SER A 30 19.02 19.28 12.23
N THR A 31 18.93 19.85 11.03
CA THR A 31 17.81 20.75 10.67
C THR A 31 16.56 20.04 10.19
N LEU A 32 16.65 18.73 9.85
CA LEU A 32 15.50 17.95 9.39
C LEU A 32 14.52 17.73 10.55
N ARG A 33 13.25 18.02 10.33
CA ARG A 33 12.17 17.91 11.33
C ARG A 33 11.14 16.84 11.02
N ALA A 34 10.98 16.48 9.75
CA ALA A 34 10.04 15.46 9.30
C ALA A 34 10.39 14.95 7.90
N LEU A 35 10.10 13.66 7.66
CA LEU A 35 10.08 13.04 6.34
C LEU A 35 8.64 12.65 6.01
N PHE A 36 8.11 13.19 4.92
CA PHE A 36 6.82 12.82 4.35
C PHE A 36 7.03 11.80 3.23
N LEU A 37 6.23 10.76 3.21
CA LEU A 37 6.25 9.72 2.18
C LEU A 37 4.87 9.58 1.55
N ALA A 38 4.83 9.29 0.25
CA ALA A 38 3.59 9.03 -0.48
C ALA A 38 3.83 8.28 -1.79
N GLY A 39 2.73 7.89 -2.44
CA GLY A 39 2.70 7.31 -3.80
C GLY A 39 2.68 5.80 -3.83
N GLU A 40 3.14 5.16 -2.77
CA GLU A 40 3.10 3.71 -2.57
C GLU A 40 2.84 3.42 -1.09
N PRO A 41 2.34 2.22 -0.78
CA PRO A 41 2.25 1.80 0.62
C PRO A 41 3.62 1.74 1.28
N LEU A 42 3.71 2.31 2.47
CA LEU A 42 4.89 2.24 3.31
C LEU A 42 4.76 1.06 4.27
N ASP A 43 5.59 0.05 4.07
CA ASP A 43 5.64 -1.10 4.99
C ASP A 43 6.29 -0.72 6.34
N GLU A 44 5.82 -1.34 7.43
CA GLU A 44 6.29 -1.03 8.78
C GLU A 44 7.82 -1.21 8.94
N PRO A 45 8.46 -2.31 8.46
CA PRO A 45 9.91 -2.47 8.58
C PRO A 45 10.72 -1.36 7.91
N THR A 46 10.25 -0.83 6.78
CA THR A 46 10.90 0.29 6.08
C THR A 46 10.67 1.61 6.81
N ALA A 47 9.45 1.85 7.30
CA ALA A 47 9.12 3.03 8.08
C ALA A 47 9.95 3.10 9.38
N ARG A 48 10.04 2.01 10.10
CA ARG A 48 10.83 1.89 11.33
C ARG A 48 12.31 2.14 11.06
N TRP A 49 12.88 1.47 10.06
CA TRP A 49 14.28 1.63 9.69
C TRP A 49 14.67 3.09 9.41
N ILE A 50 13.89 3.81 8.61
CA ILE A 50 14.20 5.20 8.27
C ILE A 50 13.93 6.15 9.43
N SER A 51 12.91 5.87 10.25
CA SER A 51 12.60 6.63 11.46
C SER A 51 13.76 6.57 12.45
N ASP A 52 14.26 5.36 12.72
CA ASP A 52 15.39 5.14 13.63
C ASP A 52 16.69 5.75 13.07
N GLY A 53 16.87 5.66 11.75
CA GLY A 53 18.06 6.20 11.07
C GLY A 53 18.14 7.72 11.05
N LEU A 54 17.02 8.40 10.86
CA LEU A 54 16.93 9.87 10.78
C LEU A 54 16.60 10.53 12.12
N GLY A 55 15.99 9.81 13.06
CA GLY A 55 15.54 10.36 14.34
C GLY A 55 14.43 11.41 14.22
N VAL A 56 13.66 11.38 13.12
CA VAL A 56 12.55 12.32 12.87
C VAL A 56 11.26 11.58 12.58
N PRO A 57 10.10 12.23 12.81
CA PRO A 57 8.81 11.64 12.43
C PRO A 57 8.74 11.30 10.95
N ILE A 58 8.27 10.09 10.65
CA ILE A 58 7.91 9.66 9.30
C ILE A 58 6.40 9.79 9.17
N ILE A 59 5.96 10.56 8.20
CA ILE A 59 4.55 10.86 7.96
C ILE A 59 4.17 10.27 6.63
N ASP A 60 3.41 9.20 6.66
CA ASP A 60 2.84 8.62 5.47
C ASP A 60 1.63 9.43 5.00
N ASN A 61 1.40 9.46 3.70
CA ASN A 61 0.32 10.22 3.09
C ASN A 61 -0.43 9.34 2.09
N TYR A 62 -1.70 9.18 2.30
CA TYR A 62 -2.58 8.55 1.34
C TYR A 62 -3.30 9.61 0.52
N TRP A 63 -3.07 9.57 -0.78
CA TRP A 63 -3.70 10.45 -1.75
C TRP A 63 -3.86 9.78 -3.10
N GLN A 64 -4.60 10.43 -3.97
CA GLN A 64 -4.73 10.06 -5.37
C GLN A 64 -4.50 11.30 -6.23
N THR A 65 -4.15 11.12 -7.50
CA THR A 65 -4.05 12.24 -8.46
C THR A 65 -5.35 13.04 -8.48
N GLU A 66 -6.47 12.36 -8.38
CA GLU A 66 -7.82 12.89 -8.37
C GLU A 66 -8.10 13.77 -7.16
N SER A 67 -7.48 13.52 -6.02
CA SER A 67 -7.70 14.30 -4.81
C SER A 67 -6.90 15.60 -4.76
N GLY A 68 -5.80 15.69 -5.51
CA GLY A 68 -4.92 16.86 -5.57
C GLY A 68 -4.19 17.19 -4.25
N TRP A 69 -4.55 16.51 -3.16
CA TRP A 69 -4.05 16.68 -1.81
C TRP A 69 -4.20 15.37 -1.02
N PRO A 70 -3.41 15.14 0.05
CA PRO A 70 -3.60 13.99 0.93
C PRO A 70 -5.02 13.91 1.49
N ILE A 71 -5.67 12.76 1.28
CA ILE A 71 -6.99 12.44 1.82
C ILE A 71 -6.85 12.03 3.29
N ILE A 72 -5.81 11.24 3.59
CA ILE A 72 -5.50 10.74 4.92
C ILE A 72 -4.01 11.00 5.19
N THR A 73 -3.71 11.66 6.29
CA THR A 73 -2.35 11.95 6.75
C THR A 73 -2.37 12.47 8.18
N ILE A 74 -1.20 12.69 8.75
CA ILE A 74 -1.05 13.39 10.02
C ILE A 74 -0.59 14.83 9.75
N ALA A 75 -1.47 15.80 9.99
CA ALA A 75 -1.18 17.23 9.79
C ALA A 75 -0.37 17.79 10.98
N ASN A 76 0.86 17.30 11.17
CA ASN A 76 1.72 17.66 12.32
C ASN A 76 1.95 19.16 12.52
N GLY A 77 1.78 19.97 11.47
CA GLY A 77 1.88 21.42 11.55
C GLY A 77 0.65 22.09 12.17
N VAL A 78 -0.48 21.38 12.24
CA VAL A 78 -1.76 21.86 12.79
C VAL A 78 -2.05 21.18 14.12
N GLU A 79 -2.05 19.86 14.12
CA GLU A 79 -2.31 19.04 15.30
C GLU A 79 -1.29 17.88 15.36
N ARG A 80 -0.56 17.79 16.47
CA ARG A 80 0.38 16.69 16.67
C ARG A 80 -0.36 15.44 17.10
N LYS A 81 -0.28 14.40 16.26
CA LYS A 81 -0.75 13.05 16.57
C LYS A 81 0.40 12.07 16.45
N PRO A 82 0.45 11.02 17.27
CA PRO A 82 1.45 9.97 17.11
C PRO A 82 1.31 9.29 15.73
N SER A 83 2.42 8.99 15.07
CA SER A 83 2.40 8.18 13.86
C SER A 83 2.25 6.70 14.23
N LYS A 84 1.40 5.97 13.52
CA LYS A 84 1.32 4.52 13.58
C LYS A 84 1.92 3.94 12.31
N PHE A 85 2.91 3.08 12.42
CA PHE A 85 3.54 2.45 11.25
C PHE A 85 2.52 1.62 10.47
N GLY A 86 2.57 1.71 9.13
CA GLY A 86 1.61 1.07 8.24
C GLY A 86 0.31 1.85 8.04
N SER A 87 0.10 2.95 8.77
CA SER A 87 -1.06 3.82 8.63
C SER A 87 -0.66 5.20 8.10
N PRO A 88 -1.34 5.73 7.08
CA PRO A 88 -1.18 7.13 6.70
C PRO A 88 -1.76 8.11 7.74
N GLY A 89 -2.53 7.63 8.72
CA GLY A 89 -3.06 8.47 9.78
C GLY A 89 -4.59 8.59 9.78
N VAL A 90 -5.07 9.81 9.87
CA VAL A 90 -6.50 10.17 10.00
C VAL A 90 -6.95 11.03 8.81
N PRO A 91 -8.27 11.17 8.57
CA PRO A 91 -8.77 12.06 7.53
C PRO A 91 -8.21 13.48 7.64
N MET A 92 -7.70 13.98 6.53
CA MET A 92 -7.23 15.36 6.45
C MET A 92 -8.39 16.34 6.52
N TYR A 93 -8.16 17.52 7.05
CA TYR A 93 -9.18 18.57 7.15
C TYR A 93 -9.87 18.83 5.80
N GLY A 94 -11.19 18.88 5.83
CA GLY A 94 -12.03 19.02 4.63
C GLY A 94 -12.44 17.71 3.96
N PHE A 95 -11.83 16.59 4.31
CA PHE A 95 -12.24 15.28 3.80
C PHE A 95 -13.11 14.53 4.79
N LYS A 96 -14.28 14.10 4.34
CA LYS A 96 -15.17 13.18 5.09
C LYS A 96 -14.94 11.76 4.58
N VAL A 97 -13.98 11.08 5.18
CA VAL A 97 -13.61 9.71 4.79
C VAL A 97 -14.46 8.71 5.55
N LYS A 98 -15.01 7.75 4.82
CA LYS A 98 -15.81 6.64 5.36
C LYS A 98 -15.33 5.31 4.81
N ILE A 99 -15.69 4.23 5.50
CA ILE A 99 -15.51 2.86 5.02
C ILE A 99 -16.91 2.28 4.82
N LEU A 100 -17.18 1.85 3.60
CA LEU A 100 -18.47 1.29 3.22
C LEU A 100 -18.36 -0.19 2.86
N HIS A 101 -19.41 -0.93 3.16
CA HIS A 101 -19.53 -2.31 2.71
C HIS A 101 -19.69 -2.33 1.18
N GLU A 102 -18.88 -3.14 0.50
CA GLU A 102 -18.75 -3.14 -0.96
C GLU A 102 -20.09 -3.38 -1.68
N SER A 103 -20.88 -4.34 -1.21
CA SER A 103 -22.10 -4.77 -1.90
C SER A 103 -23.38 -4.10 -1.41
N THR A 104 -23.42 -3.62 -0.17
CA THR A 104 -24.63 -2.96 0.38
C THR A 104 -24.52 -1.45 0.44
N GLY A 105 -23.31 -0.87 0.40
CA GLY A 105 -23.05 0.55 0.58
C GLY A 105 -23.30 1.06 2.01
N GLU A 106 -23.54 0.16 2.97
CA GLU A 106 -23.71 0.51 4.39
C GLU A 106 -22.37 0.97 4.99
N GLU A 107 -22.42 1.96 5.87
CA GLU A 107 -21.23 2.44 6.56
C GLU A 107 -20.80 1.46 7.66
N LEU A 108 -19.54 1.06 7.63
CA LEU A 108 -18.92 0.20 8.62
C LEU A 108 -18.38 1.06 9.77
N LEU A 109 -19.12 1.11 10.86
CA LEU A 109 -18.80 1.95 12.02
C LEU A 109 -17.84 1.27 13.01
N GLY A 110 -17.79 -0.05 13.02
CA GLY A 110 -16.90 -0.83 13.89
C GLY A 110 -15.43 -0.70 13.52
N ALA A 111 -14.56 -0.84 14.51
CA ALA A 111 -13.12 -0.90 14.27
C ALA A 111 -12.73 -2.17 13.51
N ASN A 112 -11.66 -2.06 12.71
CA ASN A 112 -11.02 -3.16 11.97
C ASN A 112 -11.95 -3.90 10.97
N GLN A 113 -13.07 -3.28 10.58
CA GLN A 113 -13.94 -3.81 9.54
C GLN A 113 -13.43 -3.37 8.16
N LYS A 114 -13.18 -4.36 7.29
CA LYS A 114 -12.70 -4.15 5.92
C LYS A 114 -13.84 -3.69 5.00
N GLY A 115 -13.65 -2.58 4.31
CA GLY A 115 -14.59 -2.05 3.34
C GLY A 115 -13.92 -1.13 2.33
N VAL A 116 -14.72 -0.56 1.44
CA VAL A 116 -14.24 0.41 0.44
C VAL A 116 -14.06 1.77 1.08
N VAL A 117 -12.88 2.35 0.91
CA VAL A 117 -12.61 3.72 1.34
C VAL A 117 -13.28 4.69 0.39
N VAL A 118 -14.09 5.58 0.92
CA VAL A 118 -14.82 6.60 0.14
C VAL A 118 -14.68 7.98 0.76
N VAL A 119 -14.89 9.01 -0.08
CA VAL A 119 -14.99 10.41 0.37
C VAL A 119 -16.42 10.90 0.14
N GLU A 120 -17.06 11.35 1.20
CA GLU A 120 -18.38 11.99 1.12
C GLU A 120 -18.23 13.46 0.75
N GLY A 121 -19.03 13.93 -0.19
CA GLY A 121 -19.03 15.34 -0.59
C GLY A 121 -19.63 16.31 0.46
N PRO A 122 -19.39 17.62 0.32
CA PRO A 122 -18.59 18.24 -0.72
C PRO A 122 -17.10 17.98 -0.55
N THR A 123 -16.38 17.82 -1.66
CA THR A 123 -14.91 17.63 -1.64
C THR A 123 -14.18 18.97 -1.53
N PRO A 124 -12.96 18.99 -0.97
CA PRO A 124 -12.16 20.21 -0.88
C PRO A 124 -11.83 20.82 -2.25
N PRO A 125 -11.54 22.14 -2.30
CA PRO A 125 -11.00 22.75 -3.52
C PRO A 125 -9.72 22.05 -3.99
N GLY A 126 -9.56 21.92 -5.31
CA GLY A 126 -8.43 21.20 -5.92
C GLY A 126 -8.71 19.72 -6.19
N PHE A 127 -9.82 19.19 -5.67
CA PHE A 127 -10.27 17.85 -6.03
C PHE A 127 -10.71 17.81 -7.51
N MET A 128 -10.52 16.67 -8.18
CA MET A 128 -10.90 16.48 -9.57
C MET A 128 -12.39 16.83 -9.80
N GLN A 129 -12.65 17.70 -10.76
CA GLN A 129 -14.01 18.19 -11.06
C GLN A 129 -14.71 17.35 -12.11
N THR A 130 -13.97 16.79 -13.05
CA THR A 130 -14.49 15.95 -14.11
C THR A 130 -13.38 15.25 -14.90
N VAL A 131 -13.75 14.37 -15.82
CA VAL A 131 -12.88 13.81 -16.85
C VAL A 131 -13.07 14.63 -18.14
N TRP A 132 -11.99 14.94 -18.82
CA TRP A 132 -12.01 15.77 -20.02
C TRP A 132 -13.02 15.28 -21.04
N LYS A 133 -14.00 16.13 -21.37
CA LYS A 133 -15.11 15.87 -22.30
C LYS A 133 -15.97 14.63 -21.98
N ASP A 134 -15.97 14.15 -20.72
CA ASP A 134 -16.73 12.94 -20.35
C ASP A 134 -17.20 13.00 -18.87
N ASP A 135 -18.11 13.94 -18.60
CA ASP A 135 -18.70 14.11 -17.27
C ASP A 135 -19.49 12.87 -16.82
N ALA A 136 -20.12 12.19 -17.77
CA ALA A 136 -20.89 10.98 -17.49
C ALA A 136 -19.98 9.86 -16.96
N ARG A 137 -18.80 9.69 -17.56
CA ARG A 137 -17.78 8.74 -17.08
C ARG A 137 -17.31 9.11 -15.69
N PHE A 138 -17.02 10.39 -15.43
CA PHE A 138 -16.63 10.87 -14.11
C PHE A 138 -17.64 10.47 -13.04
N VAL A 139 -18.91 10.80 -13.25
CA VAL A 139 -19.98 10.50 -12.29
C VAL A 139 -20.17 8.99 -12.13
N ASN A 140 -20.27 8.26 -13.22
CA ASN A 140 -20.56 6.82 -13.16
C ASN A 140 -19.39 6.02 -12.56
N THR A 141 -18.13 6.38 -12.88
CA THR A 141 -16.96 5.68 -12.40
C THR A 141 -16.70 5.99 -10.92
N TYR A 142 -16.63 7.27 -10.58
CA TYR A 142 -16.13 7.66 -9.26
C TYR A 142 -17.22 7.87 -8.21
N TRP A 143 -18.43 8.32 -8.61
CA TRP A 143 -19.45 8.75 -7.66
C TRP A 143 -20.61 7.77 -7.48
N LYS A 144 -20.82 6.89 -8.43
CA LYS A 144 -21.92 5.90 -8.42
C LYS A 144 -21.44 4.45 -8.36
N SER A 145 -20.15 4.23 -8.10
CA SER A 145 -19.58 2.88 -8.04
C SER A 145 -20.01 2.07 -6.81
N VAL A 146 -20.40 2.75 -5.72
CA VAL A 146 -20.91 2.09 -4.52
C VAL A 146 -22.44 2.04 -4.57
N PRO A 147 -23.08 0.86 -4.44
CA PRO A 147 -24.52 0.71 -4.54
C PRO A 147 -25.28 1.64 -3.58
N GLY A 148 -26.30 2.34 -4.10
CA GLY A 148 -27.18 3.20 -3.32
C GLY A 148 -26.54 4.46 -2.71
N ARG A 149 -25.29 4.76 -3.05
CA ARG A 149 -24.55 5.91 -2.52
C ARG A 149 -24.02 6.83 -3.61
N MET A 150 -24.07 8.13 -3.35
CA MET A 150 -23.41 9.17 -4.15
C MET A 150 -22.18 9.66 -3.37
N VAL A 151 -21.10 8.89 -3.45
CA VAL A 151 -19.85 9.14 -2.76
C VAL A 151 -18.69 8.92 -3.72
N TYR A 152 -17.59 9.66 -3.55
CA TYR A 152 -16.38 9.41 -4.33
C TYR A 152 -15.71 8.11 -3.84
N SER A 153 -15.63 7.12 -4.72
CA SER A 153 -14.90 5.87 -4.46
C SER A 153 -13.42 6.04 -4.77
N THR A 154 -12.57 5.70 -3.82
CA THR A 154 -11.12 5.68 -4.04
C THR A 154 -10.66 4.42 -4.77
N PHE A 155 -11.53 3.40 -4.88
CA PHE A 155 -11.17 2.05 -5.33
C PHE A 155 -10.09 1.38 -4.48
N ASP A 156 -9.98 1.76 -3.23
CA ASP A 156 -9.08 1.14 -2.28
C ASP A 156 -9.86 0.48 -1.14
N TRP A 157 -9.39 -0.68 -0.72
CA TRP A 157 -9.81 -1.30 0.53
C TRP A 157 -9.13 -0.62 1.70
N GLY A 158 -9.84 -0.50 2.80
CA GLY A 158 -9.27 -0.01 4.05
C GLY A 158 -10.00 -0.55 5.27
N ILE A 159 -9.35 -0.36 6.39
CA ILE A 159 -9.91 -0.51 7.73
C ILE A 159 -9.65 0.77 8.51
N ARG A 160 -10.40 0.96 9.58
CA ARG A 160 -10.17 2.00 10.58
C ARG A 160 -10.02 1.33 11.94
N ASP A 161 -8.96 1.65 12.68
CA ASP A 161 -8.77 1.11 14.02
C ASP A 161 -9.62 1.84 15.07
N GLU A 162 -9.51 1.42 16.33
CA GLU A 162 -10.25 1.97 17.47
C GLU A 162 -9.90 3.43 17.78
N ASP A 163 -8.68 3.86 17.42
CA ASP A 163 -8.21 5.25 17.59
C ASP A 163 -8.55 6.14 16.38
N GLY A 164 -9.21 5.60 15.36
CA GLY A 164 -9.63 6.31 14.15
C GLY A 164 -8.56 6.41 13.07
N TYR A 165 -7.46 5.68 13.18
CA TYR A 165 -6.43 5.60 12.14
C TYR A 165 -6.86 4.66 11.03
N PHE A 166 -6.62 5.08 9.80
CA PHE A 166 -6.92 4.30 8.62
C PHE A 166 -5.70 3.48 8.17
N TYR A 167 -5.97 2.31 7.63
CA TYR A 167 -4.99 1.45 6.98
C TYR A 167 -5.50 1.10 5.59
N ILE A 168 -4.69 1.35 4.57
CA ILE A 168 -5.05 1.07 3.17
C ILE A 168 -4.54 -0.32 2.81
N LEU A 169 -5.45 -1.21 2.48
CA LEU A 169 -5.17 -2.64 2.26
C LEU A 169 -4.89 -2.99 0.79
N GLY A 170 -5.08 -2.05 -0.13
CA GLY A 170 -4.87 -2.24 -1.57
C GLY A 170 -6.08 -1.88 -2.41
N ARG A 171 -5.99 -2.10 -3.72
CA ARG A 171 -7.04 -1.76 -4.69
C ARG A 171 -8.21 -2.74 -4.64
N THR A 172 -9.43 -2.24 -4.86
CA THR A 172 -10.62 -3.09 -4.98
C THR A 172 -10.66 -3.85 -6.30
N ASP A 173 -9.96 -3.35 -7.31
CA ASP A 173 -9.81 -3.97 -8.64
C ASP A 173 -8.57 -4.86 -8.76
N ASP A 174 -7.67 -4.84 -7.78
CA ASP A 174 -6.44 -5.65 -7.72
C ASP A 174 -6.67 -6.89 -6.82
N VAL A 175 -7.65 -7.70 -7.18
CA VAL A 175 -8.05 -8.90 -6.44
C VAL A 175 -7.93 -10.14 -7.32
N ILE A 176 -7.61 -11.25 -6.67
CA ILE A 176 -7.54 -12.58 -7.28
C ILE A 176 -8.77 -13.37 -6.81
N ASN A 177 -9.54 -13.91 -7.75
CA ASN A 177 -10.71 -14.74 -7.43
C ASN A 177 -10.30 -16.22 -7.39
N VAL A 178 -9.99 -16.72 -6.21
CA VAL A 178 -9.59 -18.12 -5.98
C VAL A 178 -10.78 -18.92 -5.47
N ALA A 179 -11.32 -19.81 -6.27
CA ALA A 179 -12.46 -20.67 -5.90
C ALA A 179 -13.64 -19.88 -5.28
N GLY A 180 -13.96 -18.69 -5.83
CA GLY A 180 -15.03 -17.83 -5.34
C GLY A 180 -14.64 -16.89 -4.19
N HIS A 181 -13.42 -16.97 -3.66
CA HIS A 181 -12.91 -16.07 -2.64
C HIS A 181 -12.09 -14.93 -3.26
N ARG A 182 -12.33 -13.69 -2.82
CA ARG A 182 -11.59 -12.51 -3.27
C ARG A 182 -10.40 -12.26 -2.35
N LEU A 183 -9.20 -12.42 -2.88
CA LEU A 183 -7.94 -12.22 -2.17
C LEU A 183 -7.26 -10.96 -2.70
N GLY A 184 -6.86 -10.07 -1.79
CA GLY A 184 -6.05 -8.90 -2.14
C GLY A 184 -4.62 -9.30 -2.48
N THR A 185 -4.11 -8.85 -3.62
CA THR A 185 -2.71 -9.11 -4.00
C THR A 185 -1.76 -8.55 -2.98
N ARG A 186 -2.08 -7.36 -2.44
CA ARG A 186 -1.26 -6.67 -1.45
C ARG A 186 -1.11 -7.42 -0.14
N GLU A 187 -2.18 -8.01 0.39
CA GLU A 187 -2.12 -8.81 1.63
C GLU A 187 -1.11 -9.95 1.49
N ILE A 188 -1.10 -10.59 0.31
CA ILE A 188 -0.14 -11.66 0.00
C ILE A 188 1.28 -11.08 -0.15
N GLU A 189 1.43 -9.95 -0.83
CA GLU A 189 2.72 -9.26 -1.00
C GLU A 189 3.32 -8.83 0.34
N GLU A 190 2.53 -8.28 1.25
CA GLU A 190 2.98 -7.90 2.59
C GLU A 190 3.46 -9.10 3.40
N SER A 191 2.72 -10.20 3.36
CA SER A 191 3.12 -11.47 3.98
C SER A 191 4.47 -11.95 3.46
N ILE A 192 4.66 -11.95 2.13
CA ILE A 192 5.91 -12.38 1.48
C ILE A 192 7.06 -11.42 1.77
N SER A 193 6.80 -10.11 1.79
CA SER A 193 7.83 -9.09 2.02
C SER A 193 8.44 -9.14 3.42
N GLY A 194 7.73 -9.73 4.38
CA GLY A 194 8.23 -10.02 5.73
C GLY A 194 9.31 -11.09 5.78
N HIS A 195 9.48 -11.89 4.72
CA HIS A 195 10.48 -12.95 4.68
C HIS A 195 11.91 -12.36 4.55
N ALA A 196 12.84 -12.89 5.38
CA ALA A 196 14.20 -12.35 5.50
C ALA A 196 14.98 -12.26 4.17
N ASN A 197 14.69 -13.16 3.22
CA ASN A 197 15.41 -13.29 1.95
C ASN A 197 14.74 -12.58 0.78
N VAL A 198 13.63 -11.88 0.99
CA VAL A 198 12.87 -11.16 -0.04
C VAL A 198 13.25 -9.69 -0.05
N ALA A 199 13.65 -9.17 -1.21
CA ALA A 199 13.90 -7.74 -1.43
C ALA A 199 12.65 -7.02 -1.98
N GLU A 200 12.01 -7.61 -3.00
CA GLU A 200 10.80 -7.08 -3.60
C GLU A 200 9.87 -8.24 -4.01
N VAL A 201 8.58 -7.98 -4.04
CA VAL A 201 7.58 -8.95 -4.47
C VAL A 201 6.44 -8.28 -5.24
N ALA A 202 5.91 -8.99 -6.21
CA ALA A 202 4.65 -8.67 -6.89
C ALA A 202 3.81 -9.94 -6.99
N VAL A 203 2.51 -9.82 -6.72
CA VAL A 203 1.56 -10.91 -6.83
C VAL A 203 0.51 -10.58 -7.88
N VAL A 204 0.23 -11.53 -8.75
CA VAL A 204 -0.81 -11.42 -9.78
C VAL A 204 -1.71 -12.65 -9.78
N GLY A 205 -2.95 -12.46 -10.22
CA GLY A 205 -3.86 -13.55 -10.52
C GLY A 205 -3.55 -14.16 -11.87
N VAL A 206 -3.36 -15.48 -11.93
CA VAL A 206 -3.25 -16.20 -13.19
C VAL A 206 -4.42 -17.16 -13.35
N ALA A 207 -4.86 -17.37 -14.58
CA ALA A 207 -5.98 -18.26 -14.86
C ALA A 207 -5.67 -19.71 -14.41
N ASP A 208 -6.64 -20.33 -13.77
CA ASP A 208 -6.61 -21.72 -13.34
C ASP A 208 -7.93 -22.39 -13.74
N THR A 209 -7.85 -23.58 -14.34
CA THR A 209 -9.01 -24.29 -14.89
C THR A 209 -9.98 -24.78 -13.83
N LEU A 210 -9.51 -25.01 -12.60
CA LEU A 210 -10.32 -25.54 -11.51
C LEU A 210 -10.81 -24.44 -10.56
N LYS A 211 -9.93 -23.47 -10.24
CA LYS A 211 -10.19 -22.45 -9.24
C LYS A 211 -10.56 -21.08 -9.83
N GLY A 212 -10.61 -20.97 -11.16
CA GLY A 212 -10.80 -19.71 -11.88
C GLY A 212 -9.50 -18.91 -11.96
N GLN A 213 -8.96 -18.53 -10.81
CA GLN A 213 -7.63 -17.91 -10.69
C GLN A 213 -6.85 -18.51 -9.52
N VAL A 214 -5.53 -18.38 -9.57
CA VAL A 214 -4.62 -18.64 -8.46
C VAL A 214 -3.59 -17.52 -8.36
N ALA A 215 -3.07 -17.31 -7.16
CA ALA A 215 -2.00 -16.34 -6.95
C ALA A 215 -0.68 -16.86 -7.51
N MET A 216 0.06 -16.02 -8.22
CA MET A 216 1.44 -16.23 -8.61
C MET A 216 2.29 -15.08 -8.08
N ALA A 217 3.36 -15.41 -7.36
CA ALA A 217 4.28 -14.42 -6.82
C ALA A 217 5.56 -14.32 -7.65
N PHE A 218 5.96 -13.10 -7.98
CA PHE A 218 7.27 -12.78 -8.56
C PHE A 218 8.12 -12.12 -7.47
N VAL A 219 9.25 -12.74 -7.15
CA VAL A 219 10.09 -12.33 -6.02
C VAL A 219 11.48 -11.96 -6.51
N VAL A 220 11.95 -10.79 -6.07
CA VAL A 220 13.36 -10.41 -6.20
C VAL A 220 14.04 -10.80 -4.88
N PRO A 221 15.00 -11.75 -4.91
CA PRO A 221 15.77 -12.10 -3.73
C PRO A 221 16.67 -10.94 -3.28
N LYS A 222 17.05 -10.92 -2.01
CA LYS A 222 18.08 -9.98 -1.53
C LYS A 222 19.45 -10.26 -2.17
N ASP A 223 20.25 -9.19 -2.31
CA ASP A 223 21.60 -9.27 -2.86
C ASP A 223 22.46 -10.29 -2.07
N GLY A 224 23.22 -11.09 -2.81
CA GLY A 224 24.07 -12.15 -2.23
C GLY A 224 23.37 -13.51 -2.06
N LEU A 225 22.04 -13.60 -2.26
CA LEU A 225 21.33 -14.87 -2.31
C LEU A 225 21.37 -15.42 -3.74
N ALA A 226 22.28 -16.32 -4.00
CA ALA A 226 22.32 -17.01 -5.29
C ALA A 226 21.20 -18.05 -5.35
N VAL A 227 20.04 -17.66 -5.90
CA VAL A 227 18.96 -18.59 -6.27
C VAL A 227 19.27 -19.20 -7.67
N THR A 228 20.54 -19.58 -7.86
CA THR A 228 21.04 -20.14 -9.12
C THR A 228 20.93 -21.65 -9.18
N ASP A 229 20.78 -22.28 -8.02
CA ASP A 229 20.56 -23.70 -7.86
C ASP A 229 19.07 -24.00 -7.73
N ALA A 230 18.59 -25.01 -8.47
CA ALA A 230 17.18 -25.40 -8.47
C ALA A 230 16.67 -25.84 -7.09
N ASP A 231 17.51 -26.50 -6.30
CA ASP A 231 17.14 -26.97 -4.96
C ASP A 231 17.01 -25.82 -3.97
N ALA A 232 17.92 -24.84 -4.03
CA ALA A 232 17.83 -23.61 -3.24
C ALA A 232 16.58 -22.78 -3.61
N ALA A 233 16.25 -22.72 -4.90
CA ALA A 233 15.04 -22.07 -5.37
C ALA A 233 13.76 -22.73 -4.85
N LEU A 234 13.69 -24.07 -4.93
CA LEU A 234 12.55 -24.84 -4.44
C LEU A 234 12.37 -24.71 -2.92
N LYS A 235 13.48 -24.72 -2.17
CA LYS A 235 13.46 -24.53 -0.72
C LYS A 235 12.89 -23.17 -0.36
N LEU A 236 13.42 -22.09 -0.95
CA LEU A 236 12.96 -20.73 -0.70
C LEU A 236 11.50 -20.52 -1.15
N GLU A 237 11.08 -21.12 -2.29
CA GLU A 237 9.68 -21.13 -2.71
C GLU A 237 8.79 -21.77 -1.64
N GLY A 238 9.19 -22.93 -1.09
CA GLY A 238 8.46 -23.60 -0.03
C GLY A 238 8.35 -22.77 1.26
N GLU A 239 9.43 -22.11 1.66
CA GLU A 239 9.46 -21.22 2.82
C GLU A 239 8.49 -20.03 2.65
N ILE A 240 8.52 -19.37 1.50
CA ILE A 240 7.62 -18.25 1.16
C ILE A 240 6.16 -18.71 1.15
N MET A 241 5.88 -19.83 0.48
CA MET A 241 4.52 -20.38 0.44
C MET A 241 3.99 -20.72 1.82
N LYS A 242 4.86 -21.23 2.70
CA LYS A 242 4.51 -21.57 4.08
C LYS A 242 4.18 -20.30 4.88
N VAL A 243 4.96 -19.25 4.77
CA VAL A 243 4.70 -17.97 5.46
C VAL A 243 3.32 -17.43 5.10
N VAL A 244 2.97 -17.43 3.81
CA VAL A 244 1.64 -16.98 3.37
C VAL A 244 0.53 -17.90 3.90
N ALA A 245 0.73 -19.21 3.85
CA ALA A 245 -0.27 -20.17 4.35
C ALA A 245 -0.51 -20.03 5.86
N ASP A 246 0.55 -19.79 6.63
CA ASP A 246 0.49 -19.63 8.08
C ASP A 246 -0.20 -18.30 8.48
N GLN A 247 -0.01 -17.22 7.71
CA GLN A 247 -0.55 -15.90 8.03
C GLN A 247 -1.94 -15.65 7.43
N LEU A 248 -2.19 -16.09 6.21
CA LEU A 248 -3.39 -15.77 5.43
C LEU A 248 -4.24 -16.99 5.08
N GLY A 249 -3.77 -18.19 5.43
CA GLY A 249 -4.46 -19.43 5.12
C GLY A 249 -4.09 -20.05 3.76
N ALA A 250 -4.48 -21.29 3.57
CA ALA A 250 -4.10 -22.11 2.41
C ALA A 250 -4.63 -21.56 1.06
N LEU A 251 -5.75 -20.83 1.07
CA LEU A 251 -6.32 -20.22 -0.14
C LEU A 251 -5.46 -19.10 -0.70
N ALA A 252 -4.82 -18.32 0.18
CA ALA A 252 -3.97 -17.20 -0.21
C ALA A 252 -2.56 -17.65 -0.65
N ARG A 253 -2.19 -18.90 -0.34
CA ARG A 253 -0.88 -19.46 -0.71
C ARG A 253 -0.69 -19.40 -2.23
N PRO A 254 0.38 -18.76 -2.74
CA PRO A 254 0.67 -18.75 -4.16
C PRO A 254 0.79 -20.16 -4.74
N ALA A 255 0.26 -20.38 -5.94
CA ALA A 255 0.43 -21.65 -6.65
C ALA A 255 1.89 -21.85 -7.09
N ARG A 256 2.60 -20.75 -7.32
CA ARG A 256 4.02 -20.71 -7.68
C ARG A 256 4.69 -19.42 -7.20
N VAL A 257 5.98 -19.52 -6.88
CA VAL A 257 6.87 -18.36 -6.73
C VAL A 257 7.90 -18.40 -7.85
N ARG A 258 8.06 -17.27 -8.54
CA ARG A 258 9.07 -17.08 -9.58
C ARG A 258 10.12 -16.08 -9.09
N PHE A 259 11.37 -16.48 -9.09
CA PHE A 259 12.48 -15.60 -8.77
C PHE A 259 12.90 -14.84 -10.01
N VAL A 260 13.01 -13.52 -9.90
CA VAL A 260 13.34 -12.60 -10.98
C VAL A 260 14.41 -11.62 -10.52
N SER A 261 15.18 -11.07 -11.48
CA SER A 261 16.22 -10.08 -11.18
C SER A 261 15.68 -8.68 -10.90
N GLY A 262 14.44 -8.40 -11.30
CA GLY A 262 13.76 -7.13 -11.08
C GLY A 262 12.30 -7.20 -11.50
N LEU A 263 11.48 -6.31 -10.94
CA LEU A 263 10.07 -6.16 -11.27
C LEU A 263 9.87 -4.99 -12.24
N PRO A 264 8.91 -5.09 -13.20
CA PRO A 264 8.60 -3.99 -14.09
C PRO A 264 8.05 -2.79 -13.34
N LYS A 265 8.60 -1.62 -13.57
CA LYS A 265 8.22 -0.38 -12.88
C LYS A 265 8.08 0.78 -13.86
N THR A 266 7.23 1.74 -13.51
CA THR A 266 7.19 3.04 -14.18
C THR A 266 8.49 3.81 -13.90
N ARG A 267 8.69 4.94 -14.62
CA ARG A 267 9.82 5.85 -14.36
C ARG A 267 9.81 6.38 -12.91
N SER A 268 8.66 6.53 -12.30
CA SER A 268 8.50 6.95 -10.90
C SER A 268 8.70 5.83 -9.87
N GLY A 269 8.95 4.59 -10.31
CA GLY A 269 9.18 3.44 -9.44
C GLY A 269 7.93 2.62 -9.11
N LYS A 270 6.74 3.06 -9.55
CA LYS A 270 5.49 2.33 -9.30
C LYS A 270 5.48 1.00 -10.07
N LEU A 271 5.15 -0.08 -9.37
CA LEU A 271 5.02 -1.42 -9.94
C LEU A 271 3.94 -1.44 -11.04
N LEU A 272 4.29 -2.04 -12.18
CA LEU A 272 3.35 -2.37 -13.27
C LEU A 272 2.88 -3.81 -13.10
N ARG A 273 1.56 -3.99 -12.97
CA ARG A 273 0.91 -5.31 -12.92
C ARG A 273 0.13 -5.57 -14.18
#